data_5243095a77938279601cd7ee3715e29e
#
_entry.id   5243095a77938279601cd7ee3715e29e
#
_cell.length_a   1.000
_cell.length_b   1.000
_cell.length_c   1.000
_cell.angle_alpha   90.00
_cell.angle_beta   90.00
_cell.angle_gamma   90.00
#
_symmetry.space_group_name_H-M   'P 1'
#
loop_
_entity.id
_entity.type
_entity.pdbx_description
1 polymer ?
#
loop_
_entity_poly.entity_id
_entity_poly.type
_entity_poly.pdbx_seq_one_letter_code
_entity_poly.pdbx_strand_id
1 'polypeptide(L)'
;MNKRGVALIISYMVIAALSALSTVFLVGSSTESNAAKNYSNSSRAFWIAEAGMASAYQNWVNSQDQPEGGVIFGAGNYVIDVSSLPIVNVTGTCGATSRTIQASFVRIPSAFDNTVSVGGNMSLNGLLAKVEVYDKTRISGKFSKTAFASATFSDKQEGVSKDGTTIKIPDYNGNGTSDEFGDFVEYGNQSVAGYPADEVVHLVTDGTVNIFPDTALIGKKVIFVEGSAAGTGNVNIFFDATWQDNQDLTIISTGTITYVEPLQFTSDSRLSTVSWGDYGEISVFRSEHESVVYTHEDASFVDILDWGQTTCNVITNGNLGLTEVLTYEKFYYSDRAKLGDLPPGFKLLSGSSGTPYLTDWQES
;
A
#
# COMPACT_ATOMS: atom_id res chain seq x y z
N MET A 1 52.70 0.17 72.17
CA MET A 1 51.83 1.05 71.37
C MET A 1 50.84 1.70 72.31
N ASN A 2 50.72 3.00 72.25
CA ASN A 2 49.80 3.76 73.12
C ASN A 2 48.34 3.53 72.67
N LYS A 3 47.53 2.91 73.55
CA LYS A 3 46.13 2.54 73.22
C LYS A 3 45.32 3.72 72.67
N ARG A 4 45.64 4.96 73.07
CA ARG A 4 45.00 6.19 72.54
C ARG A 4 45.37 6.49 71.08
N GLY A 5 46.56 6.17 70.63
CA GLY A 5 46.97 6.35 69.21
C GLY A 5 46.27 5.39 68.26
N VAL A 6 46.06 4.15 68.71
CA VAL A 6 45.35 3.13 67.90
C VAL A 6 43.89 3.49 67.73
N ALA A 7 43.21 3.99 68.78
CA ALA A 7 41.82 4.43 68.71
C ALA A 7 41.64 5.59 67.72
N LEU A 8 42.57 6.53 67.68
CA LEU A 8 42.53 7.67 66.77
C LEU A 8 42.64 7.23 65.28
N ILE A 9 43.55 6.30 65.01
CA ILE A 9 43.72 5.76 63.63
C ILE A 9 42.46 5.02 63.18
N ILE A 10 41.86 4.20 64.03
CA ILE A 10 40.63 3.49 63.73
C ILE A 10 39.49 4.48 63.48
N SER A 11 39.34 5.51 64.31
CA SER A 11 38.33 6.53 64.08
C SER A 11 38.50 7.26 62.75
N TYR A 12 39.71 7.59 62.36
CA TYR A 12 40.04 8.22 61.10
C TYR A 12 39.71 7.30 59.91
N MET A 13 40.05 6.00 59.99
CA MET A 13 39.69 5.01 58.97
C MET A 13 38.17 4.86 58.81
N VAL A 14 37.43 4.84 59.92
CA VAL A 14 35.97 4.75 59.87
C VAL A 14 35.34 6.00 59.22
N ILE A 15 35.84 7.19 59.60
CA ILE A 15 35.35 8.44 58.99
C ILE A 15 35.68 8.45 57.47
N ALA A 16 36.89 8.06 57.09
CA ALA A 16 37.28 7.97 55.68
C ALA A 16 36.39 6.99 54.88
N ALA A 17 36.15 5.81 55.47
CA ALA A 17 35.26 4.83 54.86
C ALA A 17 33.83 5.28 54.70
N LEU A 18 33.27 5.95 55.75
CA LEU A 18 31.93 6.51 55.71
C LEU A 18 31.82 7.65 54.68
N SER A 19 32.85 8.49 54.57
CA SER A 19 32.89 9.58 53.59
C SER A 19 32.93 9.03 52.17
N ALA A 20 33.74 8.00 51.92
CA ALA A 20 33.78 7.33 50.62
C ALA A 20 32.45 6.69 50.26
N LEU A 21 31.83 5.96 51.18
CA LEU A 21 30.49 5.39 51.01
C LEU A 21 29.42 6.44 50.67
N SER A 22 29.42 7.54 51.43
CA SER A 22 28.47 8.66 51.21
C SER A 22 28.65 9.26 49.83
N THR A 23 29.86 9.41 49.34
CA THR A 23 30.16 9.92 47.99
C THR A 23 29.59 8.97 46.92
N VAL A 24 29.81 7.66 47.07
CA VAL A 24 29.30 6.65 46.17
C VAL A 24 27.75 6.70 46.10
N PHE A 25 27.10 6.78 47.26
CA PHE A 25 25.62 6.91 47.32
C PHE A 25 25.12 8.18 46.66
N LEU A 26 25.74 9.33 46.90
CA LEU A 26 25.37 10.59 46.29
C LEU A 26 25.53 10.57 44.77
N VAL A 27 26.62 10.02 44.24
CA VAL A 27 26.87 9.85 42.80
C VAL A 27 25.84 8.90 42.22
N GLY A 28 25.59 7.76 42.86
CA GLY A 28 24.58 6.79 42.43
C GLY A 28 23.19 7.40 42.35
N SER A 29 22.75 8.06 43.42
CA SER A 29 21.43 8.73 43.46
C SER A 29 21.29 9.84 42.40
N SER A 30 22.34 10.61 42.15
CA SER A 30 22.36 11.63 41.10
C SER A 30 22.25 10.99 39.69
N THR A 31 22.95 9.89 39.47
CA THR A 31 22.90 9.14 38.19
C THR A 31 21.51 8.57 37.97
N GLU A 32 20.92 7.93 38.96
CA GLU A 32 19.55 7.40 38.89
C GLU A 32 18.51 8.51 38.64
N SER A 33 18.62 9.63 39.31
CA SER A 33 17.74 10.78 39.09
C SER A 33 17.85 11.31 37.66
N ASN A 34 19.06 11.42 37.12
CA ASN A 34 19.27 11.87 35.73
C ASN A 34 18.73 10.86 34.75
N ALA A 35 18.92 9.56 34.98
CA ALA A 35 18.37 8.50 34.14
C ALA A 35 16.83 8.52 34.13
N ALA A 36 16.20 8.67 35.31
CA ALA A 36 14.75 8.77 35.40
C ALA A 36 14.20 10.01 34.69
N LYS A 37 14.90 11.17 34.81
CA LYS A 37 14.53 12.38 34.07
C LYS A 37 14.65 12.22 32.58
N ASN A 38 15.73 11.60 32.10
CA ASN A 38 15.94 11.34 30.67
C ASN A 38 14.87 10.39 30.12
N TYR A 39 14.52 9.34 30.86
CA TYR A 39 13.43 8.43 30.48
C TYR A 39 12.08 9.17 30.41
N SER A 40 11.76 9.99 31.42
CA SER A 40 10.55 10.79 31.41
C SER A 40 10.50 11.77 30.25
N ASN A 41 11.62 12.44 29.94
CA ASN A 41 11.71 13.36 28.79
C ASN A 41 11.58 12.60 27.46
N SER A 42 12.17 11.42 27.34
CA SER A 42 12.07 10.57 26.16
C SER A 42 10.63 10.14 25.91
N SER A 43 9.93 9.67 26.94
CA SER A 43 8.50 9.34 26.83
C SER A 43 7.64 10.54 26.44
N ARG A 44 7.91 11.71 27.01
CA ARG A 44 7.21 12.95 26.65
C ARG A 44 7.50 13.36 25.19
N ALA A 45 8.76 13.28 24.75
CA ALA A 45 9.14 13.58 23.38
C ALA A 45 8.41 12.68 22.37
N PHE A 46 8.26 11.39 22.69
CA PHE A 46 7.47 10.46 21.92
C PHE A 46 5.99 10.91 21.79
N TRP A 47 5.33 11.21 22.92
CA TRP A 47 3.93 11.67 22.89
C TRP A 47 3.75 13.01 22.18
N ILE A 48 4.76 13.88 22.23
CA ILE A 48 4.77 15.13 21.47
C ILE A 48 4.88 14.87 19.97
N ALA A 49 5.72 13.91 19.55
CA ALA A 49 5.82 13.49 18.15
C ALA A 49 4.50 12.87 17.66
N GLU A 50 3.86 12.03 18.48
CA GLU A 50 2.52 11.46 18.20
C GLU A 50 1.47 12.55 17.98
N ALA A 51 1.42 13.53 18.85
CA ALA A 51 0.50 14.65 18.70
C ALA A 51 0.77 15.46 17.43
N GLY A 52 2.05 15.64 17.10
CA GLY A 52 2.48 16.26 15.84
C GLY A 52 2.06 15.43 14.61
N MET A 53 2.19 14.11 14.65
CA MET A 53 1.76 13.21 13.58
C MET A 53 0.23 13.27 13.38
N ALA A 54 -0.53 13.26 14.46
CA ALA A 54 -1.98 13.41 14.40
C ALA A 54 -2.38 14.77 13.79
N SER A 55 -1.68 15.85 14.14
CA SER A 55 -1.88 17.18 13.57
C SER A 55 -1.53 17.21 12.08
N ALA A 56 -0.39 16.63 11.70
CA ALA A 56 0.04 16.53 10.31
C ALA A 56 -0.97 15.78 9.45
N TYR A 57 -1.45 14.64 9.95
CA TYR A 57 -2.48 13.84 9.29
C TYR A 57 -3.78 14.62 9.14
N GLN A 58 -4.26 15.29 10.19
CA GLN A 58 -5.48 16.08 10.14
C GLN A 58 -5.40 17.22 9.11
N ASN A 59 -4.26 17.94 9.07
CA ASN A 59 -4.05 18.99 8.09
C ASN A 59 -4.02 18.45 6.67
N TRP A 60 -3.36 17.31 6.45
CA TRP A 60 -3.29 16.66 5.17
C TRP A 60 -4.67 16.15 4.70
N VAL A 61 -5.48 15.56 5.59
CA VAL A 61 -6.86 15.16 5.30
C VAL A 61 -7.70 16.34 4.84
N ASN A 62 -7.56 17.48 5.51
CA ASN A 62 -8.32 18.70 5.22
C ASN A 62 -7.71 19.53 4.09
N SER A 63 -6.65 19.06 3.43
CA SER A 63 -5.90 19.81 2.41
C SER A 63 -5.41 21.17 2.91
N GLN A 64 -5.00 21.22 4.17
CA GLN A 64 -4.43 22.41 4.81
C GLN A 64 -2.90 22.33 4.78
N ASP A 65 -2.26 23.49 4.72
CA ASP A 65 -0.80 23.57 4.78
C ASP A 65 -0.29 23.05 6.14
N GLN A 66 0.85 22.38 6.10
CA GLN A 66 1.53 21.98 7.33
C GLN A 66 2.16 23.21 8.00
N PRO A 67 2.14 23.28 9.34
CA PRO A 67 2.78 24.39 10.03
C PRO A 67 4.29 24.41 9.74
N GLU A 68 4.79 25.55 9.31
CA GLU A 68 6.24 25.75 9.15
C GLU A 68 6.91 25.92 10.51
N GLY A 69 8.03 25.22 10.71
CA GLY A 69 8.82 25.31 11.94
C GLY A 69 8.29 24.48 13.10
N GLY A 70 8.79 24.77 14.29
CA GLY A 70 8.44 24.02 15.51
C GLY A 70 7.14 24.52 16.13
N VAL A 71 6.21 23.63 16.37
CA VAL A 71 4.95 23.91 17.08
C VAL A 71 5.11 23.56 18.55
N ILE A 72 4.82 24.53 19.43
CA ILE A 72 4.90 24.32 20.88
C ILE A 72 3.72 23.45 21.32
N PHE A 73 4.01 22.37 22.03
CA PHE A 73 3.02 21.45 22.58
C PHE A 73 3.41 21.05 24.02
N GLY A 74 2.66 21.53 24.99
CA GLY A 74 2.93 21.28 26.40
C GLY A 74 4.30 21.76 26.84
N ALA A 75 5.16 20.89 27.34
CA ALA A 75 6.51 21.17 27.80
C ALA A 75 7.60 21.02 26.74
N GLY A 76 7.21 20.85 25.47
CA GLY A 76 8.13 20.66 24.34
C GLY A 76 7.59 21.25 23.06
N ASN A 77 8.15 20.79 21.97
CA ASN A 77 7.72 21.16 20.62
C ASN A 77 7.83 19.98 19.67
N TYR A 78 7.11 20.04 18.55
CA TYR A 78 7.29 19.13 17.43
C TYR A 78 7.58 19.88 16.13
N VAL A 79 8.26 19.21 15.23
CA VAL A 79 8.54 19.67 13.87
C VAL A 79 8.02 18.60 12.91
N ILE A 80 7.28 19.03 11.89
CA ILE A 80 6.75 18.17 10.82
C ILE A 80 7.62 18.39 9.58
N ASP A 81 8.11 17.28 9.01
CA ASP A 81 8.84 17.27 7.76
C ASP A 81 8.04 16.48 6.72
N VAL A 82 7.57 17.16 5.70
CA VAL A 82 6.80 16.63 4.56
C VAL A 82 7.58 16.71 3.24
N SER A 83 8.87 16.97 3.31
CA SER A 83 9.72 17.14 2.10
C SER A 83 9.82 15.87 1.25
N SER A 84 9.52 14.70 1.84
CA SER A 84 9.63 13.39 1.21
C SER A 84 8.28 12.68 1.09
N LEU A 85 7.18 13.41 0.83
CA LEU A 85 5.87 12.80 0.63
C LEU A 85 5.95 11.64 -0.37
N PRO A 86 5.26 10.51 -0.10
CA PRO A 86 4.22 10.30 0.92
C PRO A 86 4.76 10.10 2.35
N ILE A 87 6.06 10.03 2.56
CA ILE A 87 6.67 9.81 3.86
C ILE A 87 6.68 11.13 4.64
N VAL A 88 6.15 11.09 5.85
CA VAL A 88 6.11 12.22 6.79
C VAL A 88 6.90 11.85 8.03
N ASN A 89 7.85 12.71 8.39
CA ASN A 89 8.63 12.56 9.61
C ASN A 89 8.18 13.64 10.62
N VAL A 90 7.94 13.23 11.84
CA VAL A 90 7.61 14.15 12.92
C VAL A 90 8.57 13.95 14.09
N THR A 91 9.30 15.00 14.41
CA THR A 91 10.24 14.99 15.54
C THR A 91 9.66 15.76 16.70
N GLY A 92 9.40 15.06 17.80
CA GLY A 92 9.02 15.64 19.08
C GLY A 92 10.23 15.86 19.97
N THR A 93 10.29 17.00 20.67
CA THR A 93 11.41 17.36 21.54
C THR A 93 10.89 17.76 22.92
N CYS A 94 11.51 17.23 23.98
CA CYS A 94 11.26 17.60 25.37
C CYS A 94 12.58 17.71 26.15
N GLY A 95 12.92 18.92 26.58
CA GLY A 95 14.23 19.22 27.15
C GLY A 95 15.34 18.98 26.14
N ALA A 96 16.30 18.11 26.47
CA ALA A 96 17.41 17.74 25.58
C ALA A 96 17.15 16.43 24.81
N THR A 97 15.95 15.88 24.89
CA THR A 97 15.62 14.57 24.28
C THR A 97 14.68 14.76 23.11
N SER A 98 14.98 14.11 21.99
CA SER A 98 14.15 14.09 20.80
C SER A 98 13.75 12.66 20.44
N ARG A 99 12.57 12.50 19.84
CA ARG A 99 12.07 11.25 19.24
C ARG A 99 11.44 11.57 17.90
N THR A 100 11.70 10.72 16.92
CA THR A 100 11.13 10.87 15.59
C THR A 100 10.17 9.71 15.30
N ILE A 101 9.02 10.04 14.74
CA ILE A 101 8.04 9.09 14.22
C ILE A 101 7.96 9.30 12.73
N GLN A 102 7.93 8.23 12.00
CA GLN A 102 7.75 8.22 10.56
C GLN A 102 6.43 7.51 10.22
N ALA A 103 5.69 8.05 9.25
CA ALA A 103 4.52 7.41 8.67
C ALA A 103 4.35 7.80 7.21
N SER A 104 3.64 6.96 6.45
CA SER A 104 3.28 7.25 5.07
C SER A 104 1.84 7.75 5.01
N PHE A 105 1.61 8.91 4.37
CA PHE A 105 0.29 9.46 4.12
C PHE A 105 -0.16 9.11 2.72
N VAL A 106 -1.13 8.22 2.61
CA VAL A 106 -1.63 7.70 1.34
C VAL A 106 -3.11 8.04 1.21
N ARG A 107 -3.51 8.56 0.04
CA ARG A 107 -4.92 8.65 -0.34
C ARG A 107 -5.21 7.55 -1.34
N ILE A 108 -6.10 6.65 -0.97
CA ILE A 108 -6.60 5.64 -1.90
C ILE A 108 -7.72 6.29 -2.71
N PRO A 109 -7.62 6.28 -4.04
CA PRO A 109 -8.68 6.81 -4.89
C PRO A 109 -10.04 6.18 -4.56
N SER A 110 -11.12 6.99 -4.61
CA SER A 110 -12.48 6.52 -4.28
C SER A 110 -12.96 5.38 -5.19
N ALA A 111 -12.35 5.21 -6.35
CA ALA A 111 -12.61 4.07 -7.22
C ALA A 111 -12.35 2.72 -6.53
N PHE A 112 -11.35 2.68 -5.62
CA PHE A 112 -11.06 1.48 -4.83
C PHE A 112 -12.05 1.20 -3.69
N ASP A 113 -12.93 2.14 -3.36
CA ASP A 113 -14.03 1.91 -2.42
C ASP A 113 -15.18 1.11 -3.04
N ASN A 114 -15.07 0.73 -4.30
CA ASN A 114 -16.08 0.03 -5.06
C ASN A 114 -15.60 -1.35 -5.50
N THR A 115 -16.49 -2.33 -5.54
CA THR A 115 -16.22 -3.63 -6.18
C THR A 115 -15.98 -3.43 -7.67
N VAL A 116 -16.81 -2.58 -8.30
CA VAL A 116 -16.71 -2.26 -9.72
C VAL A 116 -16.80 -0.76 -9.92
N SER A 117 -15.81 -0.19 -10.60
CA SER A 117 -15.78 1.23 -10.98
C SER A 117 -15.48 1.36 -12.48
N VAL A 118 -16.43 1.90 -13.23
CA VAL A 118 -16.40 1.96 -14.70
C VAL A 118 -16.51 3.40 -15.17
N GLY A 119 -15.50 3.88 -15.89
CA GLY A 119 -15.46 5.22 -16.46
C GLY A 119 -16.31 5.40 -17.73
N GLY A 120 -16.67 4.31 -18.39
CA GLY A 120 -17.55 4.25 -19.57
C GLY A 120 -18.85 3.51 -19.29
N ASN A 121 -19.23 2.65 -20.22
CA ASN A 121 -20.41 1.80 -20.12
C ASN A 121 -20.04 0.41 -19.60
N MET A 122 -20.98 -0.22 -18.92
CA MET A 122 -20.86 -1.63 -18.52
C MET A 122 -21.85 -2.48 -19.32
N SER A 123 -21.41 -3.59 -19.87
CA SER A 123 -22.25 -4.52 -20.62
C SER A 123 -22.10 -5.95 -20.11
N LEU A 124 -23.22 -6.65 -20.02
CA LEU A 124 -23.25 -8.09 -19.76
C LEU A 124 -23.84 -8.81 -20.97
N ASN A 125 -23.00 -9.52 -21.68
CA ASN A 125 -23.37 -10.33 -22.83
C ASN A 125 -23.30 -11.79 -22.43
N GLY A 126 -24.33 -12.57 -22.73
CA GLY A 126 -24.23 -13.98 -22.41
C GLY A 126 -25.47 -14.79 -22.66
N LEU A 127 -25.29 -16.10 -22.60
CA LEU A 127 -26.33 -17.11 -22.70
C LEU A 127 -26.46 -17.83 -21.36
N LEU A 128 -27.62 -17.68 -20.69
CA LEU A 128 -27.86 -18.24 -19.37
C LEU A 128 -26.82 -17.79 -18.32
N ALA A 129 -26.37 -16.56 -18.48
CA ALA A 129 -25.42 -15.90 -17.60
C ALA A 129 -26.13 -15.29 -16.39
N LYS A 130 -25.56 -15.50 -15.22
CA LYS A 130 -26.00 -14.84 -14.01
C LYS A 130 -24.81 -14.22 -13.28
N VAL A 131 -24.83 -12.91 -13.10
CA VAL A 131 -23.79 -12.16 -12.39
C VAL A 131 -24.41 -11.48 -11.18
N GLU A 132 -23.81 -11.63 -10.03
CA GLU A 132 -24.15 -10.93 -8.80
C GLU A 132 -22.96 -10.09 -8.34
N VAL A 133 -23.14 -8.78 -8.25
CA VAL A 133 -22.12 -7.87 -7.73
C VAL A 133 -22.54 -7.38 -6.35
N TYR A 134 -21.77 -7.74 -5.36
CA TYR A 134 -21.95 -7.32 -3.98
C TYR A 134 -21.22 -6.00 -3.73
N ASP A 135 -21.66 -5.27 -2.72
CA ASP A 135 -21.18 -3.94 -2.38
C ASP A 135 -21.41 -2.89 -3.50
N LYS A 136 -20.50 -1.95 -3.67
CA LYS A 136 -20.71 -0.77 -4.50
C LYS A 136 -20.30 -0.99 -5.94
N THR A 137 -21.18 -0.63 -6.86
CA THR A 137 -20.89 -0.54 -8.30
C THR A 137 -21.16 0.89 -8.79
N ARG A 138 -20.17 1.50 -9.43
CA ARG A 138 -20.23 2.86 -9.98
C ARG A 138 -19.94 2.84 -11.47
N ILE A 139 -20.84 3.36 -12.27
CA ILE A 139 -20.79 3.36 -13.73
C ILE A 139 -21.01 4.80 -14.20
N SER A 140 -20.03 5.37 -14.89
CA SER A 140 -20.18 6.74 -15.44
C SER A 140 -21.16 6.78 -16.61
N GLY A 141 -21.18 5.74 -17.43
CA GLY A 141 -22.16 5.54 -18.50
C GLY A 141 -23.40 4.78 -18.05
N LYS A 142 -23.78 3.79 -18.82
CA LYS A 142 -24.98 2.96 -18.61
C LYS A 142 -24.62 1.48 -18.51
N PHE A 143 -25.41 0.76 -17.74
CA PHE A 143 -25.43 -0.69 -17.75
C PHE A 143 -26.39 -1.21 -18.82
N SER A 144 -25.95 -2.19 -19.59
CA SER A 144 -26.75 -2.94 -20.54
C SER A 144 -26.54 -4.44 -20.41
N LYS A 145 -27.56 -5.24 -20.80
CA LYS A 145 -27.43 -6.68 -20.80
C LYS A 145 -28.20 -7.32 -21.93
N THR A 146 -27.78 -8.51 -22.39
CA THR A 146 -28.54 -9.31 -23.34
C THR A 146 -29.80 -9.90 -22.72
N ALA A 147 -30.73 -10.35 -23.56
CA ALA A 147 -32.03 -10.85 -23.11
C ALA A 147 -31.93 -12.11 -22.22
N PHE A 148 -30.91 -12.91 -22.41
CA PHE A 148 -30.69 -14.18 -21.68
C PHE A 148 -29.75 -14.07 -20.52
N ALA A 149 -29.26 -12.84 -20.24
CA ALA A 149 -28.39 -12.56 -19.10
C ALA A 149 -29.14 -11.93 -17.93
N SER A 150 -28.72 -12.24 -16.73
CA SER A 150 -29.25 -11.71 -15.48
C SER A 150 -28.13 -11.08 -14.67
N ALA A 151 -28.37 -9.87 -14.17
CA ALA A 151 -27.43 -9.20 -13.27
C ALA A 151 -28.16 -8.68 -12.03
N THR A 152 -27.56 -8.87 -10.87
CA THR A 152 -28.02 -8.35 -9.59
C THR A 152 -26.90 -7.53 -8.95
N PHE A 153 -27.22 -6.34 -8.49
CA PHE A 153 -26.28 -5.44 -7.84
C PHE A 153 -26.81 -5.06 -6.46
N SER A 154 -25.99 -5.12 -5.45
CA SER A 154 -26.36 -4.71 -4.09
C SER A 154 -26.51 -3.17 -3.99
N ASP A 155 -25.57 -2.42 -4.58
CA ASP A 155 -25.60 -0.95 -4.65
C ASP A 155 -25.04 -0.49 -6.01
N LYS A 156 -25.92 -0.20 -6.97
CA LYS A 156 -25.55 0.28 -8.30
C LYS A 156 -25.92 1.74 -8.51
N GLN A 157 -24.98 2.54 -9.02
CA GLN A 157 -25.22 3.90 -9.48
C GLN A 157 -24.70 4.07 -10.91
N GLU A 158 -25.54 4.63 -11.78
CA GLU A 158 -25.23 4.98 -13.16
C GLU A 158 -25.18 6.50 -13.35
N GLY A 159 -24.45 6.96 -14.36
CA GLY A 159 -24.32 8.40 -14.65
C GLY A 159 -23.51 9.14 -13.58
N VAL A 160 -22.71 8.43 -12.79
CA VAL A 160 -21.83 9.05 -11.80
C VAL A 160 -20.68 9.72 -12.55
N SER A 161 -20.35 10.96 -12.18
CA SER A 161 -19.20 11.62 -12.81
C SER A 161 -17.97 10.72 -12.63
N LYS A 162 -17.24 10.49 -13.72
CA LYS A 162 -15.97 9.79 -13.70
C LYS A 162 -15.12 10.47 -12.64
N ASP A 163 -14.83 9.75 -11.57
CA ASP A 163 -13.82 10.20 -10.64
C ASP A 163 -12.53 10.34 -11.45
N GLY A 164 -12.05 11.55 -11.60
CA GLY A 164 -10.86 11.86 -12.40
C GLY A 164 -9.57 11.27 -11.82
N THR A 165 -9.69 10.16 -11.15
CA THR A 165 -8.59 9.38 -10.59
C THR A 165 -7.85 8.67 -11.70
N THR A 166 -6.98 9.40 -12.35
CA THR A 166 -5.84 8.78 -13.00
C THR A 166 -5.00 8.19 -11.87
N ILE A 167 -4.99 6.89 -11.73
CA ILE A 167 -4.01 6.23 -10.88
C ILE A 167 -2.67 6.47 -11.57
N LYS A 168 -1.82 7.24 -10.93
CA LYS A 168 -0.47 7.42 -11.39
C LYS A 168 0.32 6.17 -11.03
N ILE A 169 1.20 5.76 -11.92
CA ILE A 169 2.18 4.72 -11.59
C ILE A 169 2.98 5.21 -10.39
N PRO A 170 3.27 4.32 -9.43
CA PRO A 170 4.22 4.63 -8.38
C PRO A 170 5.56 5.07 -8.95
N ASP A 171 6.24 5.96 -8.26
CA ASP A 171 7.60 6.38 -8.58
C ASP A 171 8.57 5.21 -8.43
N TYR A 172 8.68 4.38 -9.48
CA TYR A 172 9.58 3.22 -9.48
C TYR A 172 11.05 3.60 -9.62
N ASN A 173 11.35 4.81 -10.12
CA ASN A 173 12.71 5.27 -10.28
C ASN A 173 13.23 6.08 -9.10
N GLY A 174 12.38 6.37 -8.11
CA GLY A 174 12.77 7.09 -6.90
C GLY A 174 13.16 8.54 -7.12
N ASN A 175 12.71 9.17 -8.23
CA ASN A 175 13.02 10.57 -8.54
C ASN A 175 12.12 11.58 -7.84
N GLY A 176 11.14 11.12 -7.04
CA GLY A 176 10.19 11.93 -6.30
C GLY A 176 8.98 12.39 -7.12
N THR A 177 8.84 11.95 -8.36
CA THR A 177 7.67 12.17 -9.21
C THR A 177 7.01 10.84 -9.54
N SER A 178 5.66 10.85 -9.71
CA SER A 178 5.01 9.66 -10.24
C SER A 178 5.57 9.35 -11.62
N ASP A 179 5.91 8.09 -11.87
CA ASP A 179 6.40 7.70 -13.16
C ASP A 179 5.31 7.95 -14.21
N GLU A 180 5.66 8.66 -15.23
CA GLU A 180 4.88 8.85 -16.43
C GLU A 180 5.48 7.98 -17.54
N PHE A 181 4.72 7.82 -18.58
CA PHE A 181 5.14 7.09 -19.74
C PHE A 181 6.49 7.64 -20.29
N GLY A 182 7.50 6.80 -20.39
CA GLY A 182 8.84 7.18 -20.83
C GLY A 182 9.83 7.55 -19.72
N ASP A 183 9.41 7.57 -18.45
CA ASP A 183 10.30 7.87 -17.31
C ASP A 183 11.11 6.65 -16.84
N PHE A 184 10.88 5.51 -17.44
CA PHE A 184 11.51 4.26 -17.06
C PHE A 184 12.86 4.10 -17.73
N VAL A 185 13.89 4.08 -16.93
CA VAL A 185 15.25 3.72 -17.36
C VAL A 185 15.49 2.26 -16.93
N GLU A 186 16.22 1.51 -17.74
CA GLU A 186 16.66 0.16 -17.42
C GLU A 186 17.24 0.08 -16.00
N TYR A 187 16.48 -0.45 -15.04
CA TYR A 187 16.96 -0.67 -13.67
C TYR A 187 17.48 -2.08 -13.51
N GLY A 188 18.70 -2.29 -13.84
CA GLY A 188 19.42 -3.45 -13.35
C GLY A 188 19.60 -3.34 -11.83
N ASN A 189 19.04 -4.27 -11.08
CA ASN A 189 19.33 -4.52 -9.66
C ASN A 189 19.29 -3.31 -8.69
N GLN A 190 18.40 -2.36 -8.87
CA GLN A 190 18.19 -1.28 -7.90
C GLN A 190 16.90 -1.49 -7.11
N SER A 191 16.89 -1.08 -5.86
CA SER A 191 15.66 -1.06 -5.05
C SER A 191 14.70 -0.01 -5.64
N VAL A 192 13.46 -0.40 -5.87
CA VAL A 192 12.47 0.46 -6.48
C VAL A 192 11.34 0.69 -5.49
N ALA A 193 11.03 1.94 -5.21
CA ALA A 193 9.89 2.34 -4.39
C ALA A 193 9.75 1.55 -3.06
N GLY A 194 10.86 1.29 -2.38
CA GLY A 194 10.89 0.57 -1.10
C GLY A 194 10.84 -0.95 -1.21
N TYR A 195 10.89 -1.50 -2.43
CA TYR A 195 11.08 -2.93 -2.65
C TYR A 195 12.54 -3.23 -2.97
N PRO A 196 13.15 -4.26 -2.36
CA PRO A 196 14.49 -4.71 -2.73
C PRO A 196 14.51 -5.18 -4.20
N ALA A 197 15.64 -5.03 -4.86
CA ALA A 197 15.80 -5.35 -6.27
C ALA A 197 15.48 -6.82 -6.64
N ASP A 198 15.61 -7.72 -5.68
CA ASP A 198 15.27 -9.14 -5.84
C ASP A 198 13.76 -9.40 -5.82
N GLU A 199 12.95 -8.46 -5.34
CA GLU A 199 11.47 -8.55 -5.33
C GLU A 199 10.82 -7.94 -6.57
N VAL A 200 11.56 -7.25 -7.43
CA VAL A 200 11.05 -6.57 -8.63
C VAL A 200 11.66 -7.15 -9.89
N VAL A 201 10.85 -7.33 -10.92
CA VAL A 201 11.29 -7.66 -12.29
C VAL A 201 10.86 -6.53 -13.21
N HIS A 202 11.80 -5.91 -13.88
CA HIS A 202 11.54 -4.89 -14.90
C HIS A 202 11.95 -5.41 -16.26
N LEU A 203 11.03 -5.40 -17.22
CA LEU A 203 11.21 -5.87 -18.58
C LEU A 203 10.88 -4.75 -19.56
N VAL A 204 11.80 -4.40 -20.41
CA VAL A 204 11.60 -3.38 -21.45
C VAL A 204 11.42 -4.05 -22.80
N THR A 205 10.26 -3.86 -23.43
CA THR A 205 9.96 -4.45 -24.75
C THR A 205 8.74 -3.81 -25.40
N ASP A 206 8.78 -3.59 -26.70
CA ASP A 206 7.60 -3.18 -27.49
C ASP A 206 6.72 -4.36 -27.90
N GLY A 207 7.18 -5.57 -27.66
CA GLY A 207 6.47 -6.80 -27.98
C GLY A 207 5.54 -7.26 -26.87
N THR A 208 5.21 -8.54 -26.92
CA THR A 208 4.37 -9.22 -25.91
C THR A 208 5.23 -10.14 -25.06
N VAL A 209 5.13 -10.00 -23.76
CA VAL A 209 5.75 -10.89 -22.77
C VAL A 209 4.73 -11.94 -22.36
N ASN A 210 5.13 -13.20 -22.41
CA ASN A 210 4.34 -14.29 -21.86
C ASN A 210 4.87 -14.66 -20.48
N ILE A 211 4.04 -14.54 -19.47
CA ILE A 211 4.34 -14.88 -18.09
C ILE A 211 3.70 -16.22 -17.77
N PHE A 212 4.54 -17.19 -17.40
CA PHE A 212 4.12 -18.51 -16.96
C PHE A 212 4.45 -18.68 -15.49
N PRO A 213 3.69 -19.50 -14.73
CA PRO A 213 4.07 -19.85 -13.37
C PRO A 213 5.42 -20.57 -13.40
N ASP A 214 6.42 -19.92 -12.86
CA ASP A 214 7.79 -20.46 -12.77
C ASP A 214 8.33 -20.19 -11.37
N THR A 215 9.23 -21.07 -10.94
CA THR A 215 10.00 -20.89 -9.70
C THR A 215 10.75 -19.56 -9.67
N ALA A 216 11.05 -18.97 -10.82
CA ALA A 216 11.66 -17.63 -10.93
C ALA A 216 10.78 -16.51 -10.41
N LEU A 217 9.46 -16.71 -10.30
CA LEU A 217 8.51 -15.72 -9.75
C LEU A 217 8.34 -15.84 -8.23
N ILE A 218 8.90 -16.87 -7.61
CA ILE A 218 8.83 -17.05 -6.16
C ILE A 218 9.52 -15.88 -5.46
N GLY A 219 8.79 -15.21 -4.56
CA GLY A 219 9.30 -14.05 -3.81
C GLY A 219 9.25 -12.73 -4.58
N LYS A 220 8.84 -12.71 -5.86
CA LYS A 220 8.61 -11.46 -6.59
C LYS A 220 7.33 -10.81 -6.10
N LYS A 221 7.37 -9.49 -6.01
CA LYS A 221 6.24 -8.64 -5.59
C LYS A 221 5.66 -7.84 -6.75
N VAL A 222 6.52 -7.41 -7.66
CA VAL A 222 6.15 -6.58 -8.81
C VAL A 222 6.84 -7.09 -10.06
N ILE A 223 6.08 -7.26 -11.13
CA ILE A 223 6.59 -7.41 -12.49
C ILE A 223 6.13 -6.20 -13.28
N PHE A 224 7.07 -5.43 -13.78
CA PHE A 224 6.79 -4.29 -14.62
C PHE A 224 7.25 -4.56 -16.06
N VAL A 225 6.34 -4.42 -17.02
CA VAL A 225 6.62 -4.57 -18.45
C VAL A 225 6.38 -3.22 -19.12
N GLU A 226 7.45 -2.68 -19.64
CA GLU A 226 7.48 -1.36 -20.25
C GLU A 226 7.66 -1.45 -21.75
N GLY A 227 6.84 -0.73 -22.49
CA GLY A 227 7.03 -0.46 -23.90
C GLY A 227 7.52 0.96 -24.16
N SER A 228 8.09 1.22 -25.33
CA SER A 228 8.56 2.56 -25.71
C SER A 228 7.45 3.55 -26.04
N ALA A 229 6.20 3.07 -26.17
CA ALA A 229 5.03 3.89 -26.47
C ALA A 229 3.77 3.33 -25.80
N ALA A 230 2.76 4.18 -25.55
CA ALA A 230 1.46 3.76 -25.02
C ALA A 230 0.85 2.64 -25.90
N GLY A 231 0.37 1.58 -25.26
CA GLY A 231 -0.18 0.40 -25.94
C GLY A 231 0.89 -0.61 -26.40
N THR A 232 2.18 -0.40 -26.08
CA THR A 232 3.24 -1.39 -26.26
C THR A 232 3.67 -1.96 -24.91
N GLY A 233 4.46 -3.04 -24.91
CA GLY A 233 4.79 -3.75 -23.68
C GLY A 233 3.64 -4.65 -23.20
N ASN A 234 2.99 -5.36 -24.10
CA ASN A 234 1.85 -6.21 -23.77
C ASN A 234 2.25 -7.42 -22.94
N VAL A 235 1.33 -7.89 -22.13
CA VAL A 235 1.54 -9.04 -21.26
C VAL A 235 0.44 -10.08 -21.44
N ASN A 236 0.84 -11.32 -21.64
CA ASN A 236 -0.05 -12.46 -21.50
C ASN A 236 0.33 -13.23 -20.24
N ILE A 237 -0.62 -13.45 -19.37
CA ILE A 237 -0.44 -14.18 -18.13
C ILE A 237 -1.13 -15.55 -18.29
N PHE A 238 -0.36 -16.61 -18.09
CA PHE A 238 -0.85 -17.98 -18.14
C PHE A 238 -0.51 -18.67 -16.83
N PHE A 239 -1.32 -18.51 -15.82
CA PHE A 239 -1.12 -19.24 -14.58
C PHE A 239 -1.82 -20.59 -14.64
N ASP A 240 -1.21 -21.58 -14.03
CA ASP A 240 -1.77 -22.90 -13.84
C ASP A 240 -1.96 -23.21 -12.34
N ALA A 241 -2.50 -24.39 -12.04
CA ALA A 241 -2.73 -24.85 -10.68
C ALA A 241 -1.48 -24.95 -9.78
N THR A 242 -0.29 -24.65 -10.33
CA THR A 242 0.97 -24.69 -9.59
C THR A 242 1.35 -23.33 -8.99
N TRP A 243 0.55 -22.28 -9.19
CA TRP A 243 0.75 -21.01 -8.53
C TRP A 243 0.75 -21.20 -7.01
N GLN A 244 1.83 -20.80 -6.38
CA GLN A 244 2.04 -21.16 -4.97
C GLN A 244 1.13 -20.34 -4.04
N ASP A 245 0.61 -21.00 -3.01
CA ASP A 245 -0.12 -20.36 -1.94
C ASP A 245 0.68 -19.21 -1.30
N ASN A 246 -0.03 -18.16 -0.86
CA ASN A 246 0.53 -16.98 -0.20
C ASN A 246 1.42 -16.08 -1.06
N GLN A 247 1.30 -16.12 -2.37
CA GLN A 247 1.94 -15.12 -3.22
C GLN A 247 1.05 -13.90 -3.41
N ASP A 248 1.66 -12.73 -3.30
CA ASP A 248 1.03 -11.44 -3.58
C ASP A 248 1.86 -10.73 -4.64
N LEU A 249 1.37 -10.79 -5.89
CA LEU A 249 2.07 -10.28 -7.05
C LEU A 249 1.25 -9.19 -7.73
N THR A 250 1.92 -8.12 -8.13
CA THR A 250 1.35 -7.11 -9.02
C THR A 250 2.07 -7.13 -10.36
N ILE A 251 1.30 -7.19 -11.44
CA ILE A 251 1.82 -7.07 -12.80
C ILE A 251 1.38 -5.73 -13.36
N ILE A 252 2.35 -4.96 -13.82
CA ILE A 252 2.17 -3.62 -14.38
C ILE A 252 2.62 -3.65 -15.82
N SER A 253 1.81 -3.10 -16.73
CA SER A 253 2.10 -3.04 -18.16
C SER A 253 1.75 -1.67 -18.72
N THR A 254 2.61 -1.13 -19.59
CA THR A 254 2.30 0.06 -20.38
C THR A 254 1.41 -0.24 -21.59
N GLY A 255 1.20 -1.51 -21.88
CA GLY A 255 0.30 -2.03 -22.91
C GLY A 255 -0.91 -2.74 -22.35
N THR A 256 -1.43 -3.66 -23.12
CA THR A 256 -2.57 -4.53 -22.77
C THR A 256 -2.11 -5.70 -21.91
N ILE A 257 -2.90 -6.03 -20.89
CA ILE A 257 -2.74 -7.27 -20.14
C ILE A 257 -3.84 -8.24 -20.55
N THR A 258 -3.46 -9.45 -20.93
CA THR A 258 -4.37 -10.56 -21.16
C THR A 258 -4.08 -11.66 -20.14
N TYR A 259 -5.05 -11.98 -19.33
CA TYR A 259 -4.96 -13.02 -18.33
C TYR A 259 -5.78 -14.24 -18.77
N VAL A 260 -5.15 -15.39 -18.84
CA VAL A 260 -5.81 -16.67 -19.11
C VAL A 260 -5.79 -17.47 -17.82
N GLU A 261 -6.93 -17.57 -17.19
CA GLU A 261 -7.06 -18.19 -15.90
C GLU A 261 -6.98 -19.71 -15.99
N PRO A 262 -6.27 -20.34 -15.05
CA PRO A 262 -6.18 -21.78 -15.00
C PRO A 262 -7.46 -22.42 -14.44
N LEU A 263 -7.59 -23.72 -14.63
CA LEU A 263 -8.70 -24.54 -14.17
C LEU A 263 -8.93 -24.54 -12.64
N GLN A 264 -7.97 -24.11 -11.86
CA GLN A 264 -8.08 -23.97 -10.40
C GLN A 264 -7.05 -22.95 -9.87
N PHE A 265 -7.53 -21.89 -9.21
CA PHE A 265 -6.70 -21.02 -8.40
C PHE A 265 -6.77 -21.47 -6.94
N THR A 266 -5.65 -21.43 -6.22
CA THR A 266 -5.69 -21.66 -4.78
C THR A 266 -6.12 -20.38 -4.07
N SER A 267 -6.96 -20.50 -3.05
CA SER A 267 -7.65 -19.40 -2.38
C SER A 267 -6.75 -18.34 -1.71
N ASP A 268 -5.47 -18.62 -1.59
CA ASP A 268 -4.53 -17.77 -0.85
C ASP A 268 -3.59 -16.94 -1.75
N SER A 269 -3.68 -17.13 -3.06
CA SER A 269 -2.89 -16.37 -4.03
C SER A 269 -3.60 -15.08 -4.43
N ARG A 270 -2.85 -13.99 -4.52
CA ARG A 270 -3.34 -12.67 -4.86
C ARG A 270 -2.61 -12.15 -6.08
N LEU A 271 -3.35 -11.87 -7.13
CA LEU A 271 -2.83 -11.27 -8.35
C LEU A 271 -3.47 -9.90 -8.56
N SER A 272 -2.66 -8.87 -8.67
CA SER A 272 -3.13 -7.55 -9.03
C SER A 272 -2.55 -7.12 -10.36
N THR A 273 -3.32 -6.39 -11.17
CA THR A 273 -2.91 -5.96 -12.49
C THR A 273 -3.15 -4.48 -12.70
N VAL A 274 -2.20 -3.82 -13.35
CA VAL A 274 -2.29 -2.42 -13.77
C VAL A 274 -1.92 -2.34 -15.23
N SER A 275 -2.83 -1.92 -16.11
CA SER A 275 -2.57 -1.75 -17.53
C SER A 275 -2.87 -0.33 -18.01
N TRP A 276 -2.02 0.19 -18.88
CA TRP A 276 -2.27 1.43 -19.63
C TRP A 276 -3.08 1.21 -20.89
N GLY A 277 -3.03 0.01 -21.46
CA GLY A 277 -3.94 -0.44 -22.50
C GLY A 277 -5.16 -1.14 -21.92
N ASP A 278 -5.77 -2.00 -22.73
CA ASP A 278 -6.92 -2.81 -22.31
C ASP A 278 -6.51 -3.89 -21.29
N TYR A 279 -7.50 -4.35 -20.56
CA TYR A 279 -7.40 -5.56 -19.76
C TYR A 279 -8.37 -6.62 -20.31
N GLY A 280 -7.87 -7.82 -20.54
CA GLY A 280 -8.68 -8.97 -20.92
C GLY A 280 -8.44 -10.14 -19.98
N GLU A 281 -9.51 -10.75 -19.53
CA GLU A 281 -9.49 -11.98 -18.75
C GLU A 281 -10.30 -13.05 -19.44
N ILE A 282 -9.77 -14.26 -19.49
CA ILE A 282 -10.44 -15.43 -20.03
C ILE A 282 -10.37 -16.53 -18.98
N SER A 283 -11.52 -16.87 -18.43
CA SER A 283 -11.68 -17.95 -17.46
C SER A 283 -12.50 -19.08 -18.06
N VAL A 284 -12.05 -20.29 -17.83
CA VAL A 284 -12.78 -21.51 -18.25
C VAL A 284 -12.85 -22.42 -17.03
N PHE A 285 -14.05 -22.64 -16.52
CA PHE A 285 -14.35 -23.32 -15.27
C PHE A 285 -14.16 -22.44 -14.03
N ARG A 286 -14.45 -23.01 -12.86
CA ARG A 286 -14.57 -22.32 -11.59
C ARG A 286 -13.28 -21.63 -11.18
N SER A 287 -13.34 -20.32 -10.99
CA SER A 287 -12.30 -19.52 -10.42
C SER A 287 -12.68 -18.98 -9.03
N GLU A 288 -11.72 -18.96 -8.12
CA GLU A 288 -11.85 -18.29 -6.82
C GLU A 288 -10.52 -17.61 -6.54
N HIS A 289 -10.46 -16.31 -6.69
CA HIS A 289 -9.22 -15.55 -6.41
C HIS A 289 -9.51 -14.18 -5.80
N GLU A 290 -8.49 -13.58 -5.24
CA GLU A 290 -8.52 -12.20 -4.79
C GLU A 290 -7.65 -11.35 -5.71
N SER A 291 -8.23 -10.30 -6.32
CA SER A 291 -7.51 -9.46 -7.26
C SER A 291 -7.89 -7.98 -7.17
N VAL A 292 -6.97 -7.13 -7.61
CA VAL A 292 -7.25 -5.73 -7.91
C VAL A 292 -6.86 -5.50 -9.37
N VAL A 293 -7.84 -5.17 -10.19
CA VAL A 293 -7.67 -4.90 -11.62
C VAL A 293 -7.86 -3.41 -11.86
N TYR A 294 -6.83 -2.78 -12.38
CA TYR A 294 -6.90 -1.41 -12.87
C TYR A 294 -6.50 -1.36 -14.34
N THR A 295 -7.34 -0.74 -15.17
CA THR A 295 -6.98 -0.45 -16.56
C THR A 295 -7.32 0.99 -16.93
N HIS A 296 -6.46 1.61 -17.71
CA HIS A 296 -6.66 2.97 -18.21
C HIS A 296 -7.65 3.01 -19.39
N GLU A 297 -7.79 1.93 -20.14
CA GLU A 297 -8.70 1.76 -21.26
C GLU A 297 -9.86 0.82 -20.92
N ASP A 298 -10.29 -0.03 -21.81
CA ASP A 298 -11.40 -0.96 -21.64
C ASP A 298 -10.99 -2.22 -20.86
N ALA A 299 -11.92 -2.77 -20.09
CA ALA A 299 -11.78 -4.08 -19.45
C ALA A 299 -12.80 -5.07 -20.04
N SER A 300 -12.36 -6.30 -20.26
CA SER A 300 -13.22 -7.39 -20.72
C SER A 300 -12.94 -8.67 -19.95
N PHE A 301 -14.02 -9.31 -19.48
CA PHE A 301 -13.98 -10.62 -18.84
C PHE A 301 -14.79 -11.59 -19.70
N VAL A 302 -14.22 -12.74 -19.97
CA VAL A 302 -14.86 -13.80 -20.75
C VAL A 302 -14.85 -15.08 -19.93
N ASP A 303 -16.00 -15.45 -19.38
CA ASP A 303 -16.15 -16.58 -18.49
C ASP A 303 -17.03 -17.65 -19.13
N ILE A 304 -16.53 -18.88 -19.13
CA ILE A 304 -17.19 -20.02 -19.74
C ILE A 304 -17.33 -21.13 -18.71
N LEU A 305 -18.56 -21.55 -18.42
CA LEU A 305 -18.86 -22.60 -17.45
C LEU A 305 -18.36 -22.28 -16.03
N ASP A 306 -18.32 -20.99 -15.67
CA ASP A 306 -17.87 -20.54 -14.36
C ASP A 306 -19.03 -20.46 -13.35
N TRP A 307 -18.82 -21.01 -12.16
CA TRP A 307 -19.70 -20.88 -10.98
C TRP A 307 -18.90 -20.44 -9.76
N GLY A 308 -18.04 -19.44 -9.96
CA GLY A 308 -17.07 -18.99 -8.99
C GLY A 308 -17.53 -17.88 -8.06
N GLN A 309 -16.61 -17.49 -7.21
CA GLN A 309 -16.66 -16.29 -6.38
C GLN A 309 -15.33 -15.56 -6.53
N THR A 310 -15.41 -14.33 -7.02
CA THR A 310 -14.24 -13.48 -7.19
C THR A 310 -14.27 -12.36 -6.17
N THR A 311 -13.26 -12.26 -5.35
CA THR A 311 -13.07 -11.12 -4.43
C THR A 311 -12.17 -10.11 -5.15
N CYS A 312 -12.74 -9.01 -5.64
CA CYS A 312 -11.99 -8.11 -6.49
C CYS A 312 -12.38 -6.64 -6.35
N ASN A 313 -11.48 -5.78 -6.83
CA ASN A 313 -11.81 -4.42 -7.22
C ASN A 313 -11.49 -4.30 -8.72
N VAL A 314 -12.50 -4.10 -9.53
CA VAL A 314 -12.34 -3.86 -10.97
C VAL A 314 -12.52 -2.37 -11.25
N ILE A 315 -11.46 -1.72 -11.71
CA ILE A 315 -11.44 -0.30 -12.00
C ILE A 315 -11.00 -0.11 -13.45
N THR A 316 -11.88 0.43 -14.27
CA THR A 316 -11.57 0.78 -15.66
C THR A 316 -11.94 2.24 -15.94
N ASN A 317 -11.08 2.94 -16.65
CA ASN A 317 -11.41 4.29 -17.15
C ASN A 317 -12.24 4.24 -18.44
N GLY A 318 -12.22 3.13 -19.15
CA GLY A 318 -13.03 2.84 -20.34
C GLY A 318 -14.33 2.11 -20.02
N ASN A 319 -14.70 1.20 -20.91
CA ASN A 319 -15.87 0.35 -20.77
C ASN A 319 -15.53 -0.96 -20.06
N LEU A 320 -16.52 -1.56 -19.44
CA LEU A 320 -16.42 -2.91 -18.89
C LEU A 320 -17.35 -3.85 -19.66
N GLY A 321 -16.77 -4.85 -20.30
CA GLY A 321 -17.50 -5.93 -20.97
C GLY A 321 -17.42 -7.22 -20.17
N LEU A 322 -18.55 -7.79 -19.80
CA LEU A 322 -18.67 -9.14 -19.27
C LEU A 322 -19.29 -10.02 -20.32
N THR A 323 -18.63 -11.11 -20.71
CA THR A 323 -19.13 -12.09 -21.68
C THR A 323 -19.19 -13.45 -20.99
N GLU A 324 -20.39 -13.85 -20.66
CA GLU A 324 -20.67 -14.97 -19.76
C GLU A 324 -21.43 -16.09 -20.50
N VAL A 325 -20.93 -17.30 -20.48
CA VAL A 325 -21.58 -18.44 -21.13
C VAL A 325 -21.81 -19.57 -20.15
N LEU A 326 -23.08 -19.78 -19.79
CA LEU A 326 -23.48 -20.79 -18.80
C LEU A 326 -22.79 -20.60 -17.46
N THR A 327 -22.83 -19.37 -16.95
CA THR A 327 -22.10 -18.98 -15.75
C THR A 327 -23.01 -18.53 -14.61
N TYR A 328 -22.52 -18.65 -13.41
CA TYR A 328 -23.07 -17.98 -12.24
C TYR A 328 -21.93 -17.44 -11.39
N GLU A 329 -21.61 -16.17 -11.61
CA GLU A 329 -20.48 -15.53 -10.96
C GLU A 329 -20.90 -14.52 -9.91
N LYS A 330 -20.10 -14.40 -8.87
CA LYS A 330 -20.30 -13.47 -7.76
C LYS A 330 -19.04 -12.65 -7.54
N PHE A 331 -19.18 -11.35 -7.70
CA PHE A 331 -18.12 -10.40 -7.38
C PHE A 331 -18.31 -9.85 -5.96
N TYR A 332 -17.31 -10.03 -5.14
CA TYR A 332 -17.24 -9.48 -3.78
C TYR A 332 -16.19 -8.38 -3.72
N TYR A 333 -16.41 -7.42 -2.85
CA TYR A 333 -15.44 -6.37 -2.60
C TYR A 333 -14.19 -6.93 -1.92
N SER A 334 -13.00 -6.57 -2.43
CA SER A 334 -11.73 -6.86 -1.75
C SER A 334 -11.45 -5.80 -0.70
N ASP A 335 -11.29 -6.21 0.56
CA ASP A 335 -10.95 -5.31 1.66
C ASP A 335 -9.50 -4.81 1.63
N ARG A 336 -8.68 -5.29 0.71
CA ARG A 336 -7.27 -4.91 0.57
C ARG A 336 -7.07 -3.40 0.49
N ALA A 337 -7.91 -2.72 -0.28
CA ALA A 337 -7.82 -1.28 -0.43
C ALA A 337 -8.20 -0.52 0.86
N LYS A 338 -9.11 -1.07 1.67
CA LYS A 338 -9.59 -0.43 2.91
C LYS A 338 -8.62 -0.52 4.08
N LEU A 339 -7.88 -1.61 4.19
CA LEU A 339 -7.11 -1.94 5.39
C LEU A 339 -5.63 -1.51 5.31
N GLY A 340 -5.25 -0.77 4.27
CA GLY A 340 -3.84 -0.43 4.03
C GLY A 340 -3.00 -1.62 3.57
N ASP A 341 -3.62 -2.77 3.30
CA ASP A 341 -3.01 -3.95 2.69
C ASP A 341 -3.08 -3.84 1.16
N LEU A 342 -2.61 -2.71 0.64
CA LEU A 342 -2.58 -2.46 -0.80
C LEU A 342 -1.69 -3.48 -1.49
N PRO A 343 -2.05 -3.88 -2.73
CA PRO A 343 -1.17 -4.69 -3.54
C PRO A 343 0.24 -4.10 -3.63
N PRO A 344 1.27 -4.93 -3.75
CA PRO A 344 2.61 -4.45 -4.01
C PRO A 344 2.63 -3.45 -5.17
N GLY A 345 3.41 -2.39 -5.07
CA GLY A 345 3.43 -1.34 -6.08
C GLY A 345 2.30 -0.29 -6.00
N PHE A 346 1.19 -0.59 -5.31
CA PHE A 346 0.11 0.39 -5.08
C PHE A 346 0.33 1.30 -3.86
N LYS A 347 1.30 1.01 -3.02
CA LYS A 347 1.59 1.75 -1.76
C LYS A 347 1.91 3.23 -1.96
N LEU A 348 2.23 3.65 -3.17
CA LEU A 348 2.63 5.00 -3.51
C LEU A 348 1.57 5.76 -4.32
N LEU A 349 0.35 5.22 -4.42
CA LEU A 349 -0.73 5.91 -5.10
C LEU A 349 -1.09 7.20 -4.38
N SER A 350 -0.66 8.32 -4.91
CA SER A 350 -1.08 9.64 -4.46
C SER A 350 -2.23 10.14 -5.32
N GLY A 351 -3.44 10.04 -4.81
CA GLY A 351 -4.61 10.69 -5.41
C GLY A 351 -4.92 12.02 -4.74
N SER A 352 -5.42 13.00 -5.49
CA SER A 352 -5.93 14.26 -4.91
C SER A 352 -7.30 14.09 -4.25
N SER A 353 -8.01 13.00 -4.53
CA SER A 353 -9.32 12.66 -3.97
C SER A 353 -9.30 11.20 -3.50
N GLY A 354 -9.96 10.91 -2.40
CA GLY A 354 -10.08 9.54 -1.87
C GLY A 354 -9.98 9.48 -0.35
N THR A 355 -10.15 8.28 0.18
CA THR A 355 -10.07 8.05 1.63
C THR A 355 -8.62 8.13 2.09
N PRO A 356 -8.28 9.00 3.05
CA PRO A 356 -6.93 9.12 3.57
C PRO A 356 -6.60 7.98 4.53
N TYR A 357 -5.38 7.45 4.41
CA TYR A 357 -4.83 6.41 5.28
C TYR A 357 -3.44 6.78 5.77
N LEU A 358 -3.14 6.29 6.97
CA LEU A 358 -1.82 6.36 7.58
C LEU A 358 -1.26 4.95 7.64
N THR A 359 -0.13 4.72 6.99
CA THR A 359 0.54 3.41 6.92
C THR A 359 1.99 3.50 7.36
N ASP A 360 2.63 2.36 7.53
CA ASP A 360 4.08 2.24 7.78
C ASP A 360 4.56 3.09 8.97
N TRP A 361 3.75 3.12 10.06
CA TRP A 361 4.10 3.84 11.26
C TRP A 361 5.30 3.21 11.96
N GLN A 362 6.36 3.98 12.16
CA GLN A 362 7.60 3.52 12.79
C GLN A 362 8.16 4.59 13.73
N GLU A 363 8.72 4.14 14.85
CA GLU A 363 9.56 4.95 15.72
C GLU A 363 11.03 4.73 15.34
N SER A 364 11.76 5.81 15.14
CA SER A 364 13.20 5.81 14.85
C SER A 364 14.02 6.44 15.98
#